data_3135beea4ea85d620ce6260d3f845300
#
_entry.id   3135beea4ea85d620ce6260d3f845300
#
_cell.length_a   1.000
_cell.length_b   1.000
_cell.length_c   1.000
_cell.angle_alpha   90.00
_cell.angle_beta   90.00
_cell.angle_gamma   90.00
#
_symmetry.space_group_name_H-M   'P 1'
#
loop_
_entity.id
_entity.type
_entity.pdbx_description
1 polymer ?
#
loop_
_entity_poly.entity_id
_entity_poly.type
_entity_poly.pdbx_seq_one_letter_code
_entity_poly.pdbx_strand_id
1 'polypeptide(L)'
;MNCEKKVLFLLILILAGSVSCGSNAGEGSGERISSRGQADGNAKIEFRTVRYDFGKVKPGEKLSYTFIYKNTGNAPLIINSARADCGCTVPEYTGEPVEPGSEGQIKVVFDTQGFMGYQTKTIRLATNAVNPVVTLALRAIIE
;
A
#
# COMPACT_ATOMS: atom_id res chain seq x y z
N MET A 1 -29.86 27.03 -34.75
CA MET A 1 -31.26 26.84 -35.20
C MET A 1 -32.03 26.36 -34.00
N ASN A 2 -32.62 27.32 -33.46
CA ASN A 2 -34.02 27.39 -33.12
C ASN A 2 -34.42 26.54 -31.94
N CYS A 3 -34.96 27.01 -30.97
CA CYS A 3 -35.94 28.06 -30.72
C CYS A 3 -36.45 27.73 -29.33
N GLU A 4 -36.32 28.60 -28.40
CA GLU A 4 -37.40 29.49 -28.03
C GLU A 4 -38.77 28.82 -27.92
N LYS A 5 -39.29 28.95 -26.84
CA LYS A 5 -40.67 29.37 -26.49
C LYS A 5 -41.14 28.52 -25.33
N LYS A 6 -41.66 28.98 -24.35
CA LYS A 6 -42.38 30.16 -23.86
C LYS A 6 -42.88 29.72 -22.50
N VAL A 7 -42.52 30.39 -21.47
CA VAL A 7 -43.28 31.50 -20.90
C VAL A 7 -44.73 31.15 -20.55
N LEU A 8 -44.96 31.31 -19.28
CA LEU A 8 -46.16 31.93 -18.75
C LEU A 8 -47.36 31.01 -18.48
N PHE A 9 -47.71 30.95 -17.32
CA PHE A 9 -49.04 31.12 -16.72
C PHE A 9 -48.98 30.46 -15.36
N LEU A 10 -49.35 30.97 -14.35
CA LEU A 10 -50.00 32.12 -13.77
C LEU A 10 -50.16 31.82 -12.29
N LEU A 11 -49.79 32.78 -11.53
CA LEU A 11 -50.32 33.10 -10.19
C LEU A 11 -51.72 32.61 -9.89
N ILE A 12 -51.90 32.05 -8.69
CA ILE A 12 -53.01 32.20 -7.75
C ILE A 12 -52.45 31.64 -6.42
N LEU A 13 -52.04 32.35 -5.50
CA LEU A 13 -52.62 33.21 -4.46
C LEU A 13 -53.64 32.53 -3.54
N ILE A 14 -53.35 32.64 -2.23
CA ILE A 14 -54.27 32.73 -1.07
C ILE A 14 -54.49 31.41 -0.35
N LEU A 15 -54.40 31.28 0.91
CA LEU A 15 -54.32 32.02 2.18
C LEU A 15 -54.10 31.03 3.33
N ALA A 16 -53.32 31.46 4.28
CA ALA A 16 -53.49 31.45 5.70
C ALA A 16 -53.86 30.14 6.41
N GLY A 17 -53.08 29.80 7.35
CA GLY A 17 -53.38 28.86 8.43
C GLY A 17 -52.23 28.58 9.38
N SER A 18 -51.88 29.56 10.22
CA SER A 18 -51.51 29.48 11.65
C SER A 18 -50.70 28.30 12.14
N VAL A 19 -49.47 28.65 12.55
CA VAL A 19 -48.86 28.46 13.87
C VAL A 19 -49.04 27.09 14.53
N SER A 20 -47.92 26.35 14.60
CA SER A 20 -47.56 25.65 15.83
C SER A 20 -46.06 25.61 15.99
N CYS A 21 -45.66 26.24 17.06
CA CYS A 21 -44.35 26.22 17.67
C CYS A 21 -43.98 24.78 18.06
N GLY A 22 -42.86 24.29 17.63
CA GLY A 22 -42.29 23.03 18.09
C GLY A 22 -40.80 23.16 17.99
N SER A 23 -40.18 23.68 19.02
CA SER A 23 -38.74 23.64 19.26
C SER A 23 -38.27 22.20 19.20
N ASN A 24 -37.37 21.88 18.32
CA ASN A 24 -36.39 20.87 18.63
C ASN A 24 -35.04 21.22 17.94
N ALA A 25 -34.12 21.49 18.79
CA ALA A 25 -32.76 21.80 18.54
C ALA A 25 -32.00 20.59 17.94
N GLY A 26 -31.10 20.87 17.03
CA GLY A 26 -29.88 20.09 16.88
C GLY A 26 -29.93 18.96 15.89
N GLU A 27 -29.96 19.27 14.61
CA GLU A 27 -29.42 18.36 13.62
C GLU A 27 -28.09 18.90 13.17
N GLY A 28 -27.06 18.53 13.95
CA GLY A 28 -25.72 18.49 13.43
C GLY A 28 -25.69 17.47 12.30
N SER A 29 -25.56 17.95 11.07
CA SER A 29 -25.16 17.12 9.94
C SER A 29 -23.78 16.57 10.24
N GLY A 30 -23.73 15.52 11.03
CA GLY A 30 -22.58 14.64 11.12
C GLY A 30 -22.44 13.96 9.78
N GLU A 31 -21.60 14.56 8.96
CA GLU A 31 -20.97 13.90 7.84
C GLU A 31 -20.38 12.60 8.38
N ARG A 32 -21.08 11.53 8.16
CA ARG A 32 -20.58 10.19 8.41
C ARG A 32 -19.46 10.01 7.41
N ILE A 33 -18.25 10.36 7.81
CA ILE A 33 -17.05 9.79 7.23
C ILE A 33 -17.28 8.29 7.38
N SER A 34 -17.65 7.68 6.27
CA SER A 34 -17.69 6.24 6.14
C SER A 34 -16.28 5.77 6.49
N SER A 35 -16.06 5.43 7.74
CA SER A 35 -14.90 4.64 8.12
C SER A 35 -15.03 3.37 7.30
N ARG A 36 -14.30 3.33 6.18
CA ARG A 36 -14.05 2.08 5.46
C ARG A 36 -13.71 1.07 6.53
N GLY A 37 -14.57 0.08 6.64
CA GLY A 37 -14.51 -0.93 7.66
C GLY A 37 -13.08 -1.37 7.88
N GLN A 38 -12.56 -1.06 9.06
CA GLN A 38 -11.46 -1.77 9.62
C GLN A 38 -11.95 -3.21 9.68
N ALA A 39 -11.60 -3.99 8.69
CA ALA A 39 -11.72 -5.43 8.80
C ALA A 39 -10.89 -5.77 10.04
N ASP A 40 -11.52 -6.32 11.06
CA ASP A 40 -10.86 -6.85 12.27
C ASP A 40 -9.98 -8.05 11.89
N GLY A 41 -9.19 -7.87 10.85
CA GLY A 41 -8.32 -8.86 10.27
C GLY A 41 -6.86 -8.45 10.41
N ASN A 42 -6.02 -9.42 10.65
CA ASN A 42 -4.58 -9.25 10.72
C ASN A 42 -3.94 -9.71 9.40
N ALA A 43 -3.27 -8.81 8.72
CA ALA A 43 -2.36 -9.18 7.64
C ALA A 43 -1.17 -9.94 8.22
N LYS A 44 -0.69 -10.95 7.53
CA LYS A 44 0.49 -11.73 7.92
C LYS A 44 1.36 -11.98 6.70
N ILE A 45 2.62 -11.57 6.78
CA ILE A 45 3.57 -11.78 5.71
C ILE A 45 4.45 -13.00 5.99
N GLU A 46 4.57 -13.88 5.00
CA GLU A 46 5.43 -15.06 5.06
C GLU A 46 6.24 -15.16 3.78
N PHE A 47 7.55 -15.18 3.90
CA PHE A 47 8.48 -15.31 2.78
C PHE A 47 8.86 -16.76 2.54
N ARG A 48 8.99 -17.15 1.27
CA ARG A 48 9.58 -18.46 0.90
C ARG A 48 11.02 -18.57 1.38
N THR A 49 11.77 -17.47 1.25
CA THR A 49 13.11 -17.30 1.83
C THR A 49 13.34 -15.82 2.14
N VAL A 50 14.07 -15.55 3.21
CA VAL A 50 14.47 -14.19 3.59
C VAL A 50 15.95 -13.91 3.29
N ARG A 51 16.68 -14.91 2.77
CA ARG A 51 18.09 -14.79 2.44
C ARG A 51 18.38 -15.48 1.12
N TYR A 52 19.24 -14.84 0.32
CA TYR A 52 19.72 -15.42 -0.91
C TYR A 52 21.23 -15.21 -1.04
N ASP A 53 21.96 -16.24 -1.47
CA ASP A 53 23.38 -16.21 -1.67
C ASP A 53 23.70 -16.42 -3.15
N PHE A 54 24.35 -15.45 -3.77
CA PHE A 54 24.77 -15.50 -5.17
C PHE A 54 26.05 -16.32 -5.37
N GLY A 55 26.76 -16.67 -4.27
CA GLY A 55 28.08 -17.28 -4.34
C GLY A 55 29.13 -16.33 -4.87
N LYS A 56 30.04 -16.84 -5.68
CA LYS A 56 31.13 -16.09 -6.29
C LYS A 56 30.67 -15.36 -7.54
N VAL A 57 30.94 -14.07 -7.61
CA VAL A 57 30.55 -13.16 -8.69
C VAL A 57 31.68 -12.23 -9.07
N LYS A 58 31.69 -11.70 -10.29
CA LYS A 58 32.70 -10.75 -10.73
C LYS A 58 32.40 -9.33 -10.28
N PRO A 59 33.42 -8.51 -10.01
CA PRO A 59 33.22 -7.09 -9.75
C PRO A 59 32.51 -6.39 -10.90
N GLY A 60 31.55 -5.49 -10.60
CA GLY A 60 30.78 -4.74 -11.58
C GLY A 60 29.55 -5.45 -12.14
N GLU A 61 29.28 -6.67 -11.71
CA GLU A 61 28.01 -7.35 -12.07
C GLU A 61 26.83 -6.74 -11.31
N LYS A 62 25.68 -6.65 -11.98
CA LYS A 62 24.40 -6.30 -11.36
C LYS A 62 23.65 -7.58 -11.04
N LEU A 63 23.56 -7.88 -9.77
CA LEU A 63 22.89 -9.06 -9.25
C LEU A 63 21.42 -8.74 -8.97
N SER A 64 20.51 -9.62 -9.36
CA SER A 64 19.08 -9.43 -9.12
C SER A 64 18.48 -10.69 -8.56
N TYR A 65 17.68 -10.54 -7.49
CA TYR A 65 16.92 -11.63 -6.91
C TYR A 65 15.50 -11.16 -6.55
N THR A 66 14.53 -12.03 -6.77
CA THR A 66 13.12 -11.77 -6.45
C THR A 66 12.70 -12.61 -5.25
N PHE A 67 12.43 -11.93 -4.14
CA PHE A 67 11.84 -12.54 -2.97
C PHE A 67 10.33 -12.66 -3.15
N ILE A 68 9.81 -13.88 -2.99
CA ILE A 68 8.37 -14.15 -3.06
C ILE A 68 7.84 -14.27 -1.65
N TYR A 69 6.74 -13.58 -1.37
CA TYR A 69 6.01 -13.65 -0.12
C TYR A 69 4.54 -13.95 -0.37
N LYS A 70 3.87 -14.44 0.67
CA LYS A 70 2.44 -14.71 0.69
C LYS A 70 1.80 -13.99 1.85
N ASN A 71 0.60 -13.47 1.63
CA ASN A 71 -0.26 -13.01 2.70
C ASN A 71 -0.99 -14.22 3.30
N THR A 72 -0.53 -14.69 4.45
CA THR A 72 -1.14 -15.81 5.18
C THR A 72 -2.12 -15.33 6.26
N GLY A 73 -2.40 -14.03 6.29
CA GLY A 73 -3.40 -13.42 7.16
C GLY A 73 -4.80 -13.45 6.57
N ASN A 74 -5.71 -12.72 7.22
CA ASN A 74 -7.11 -12.59 6.82
C ASN A 74 -7.52 -11.14 6.48
N ALA A 75 -6.54 -10.23 6.36
CA ALA A 75 -6.72 -8.85 5.91
C ALA A 75 -5.70 -8.52 4.81
N PRO A 76 -5.97 -7.51 3.95
CA PRO A 76 -5.02 -7.08 2.92
C PRO A 76 -3.67 -6.67 3.50
N LEU A 77 -2.60 -7.17 2.89
CA LEU A 77 -1.21 -6.89 3.29
C LEU A 77 -0.65 -5.75 2.45
N ILE A 78 -0.10 -4.74 3.12
CA ILE A 78 0.51 -3.57 2.47
C ILE A 78 1.97 -3.49 2.89
N ILE A 79 2.86 -3.32 1.91
CA ILE A 79 4.26 -2.96 2.16
C ILE A 79 4.34 -1.43 2.16
N ASN A 80 4.55 -0.86 3.34
CA ASN A 80 4.62 0.59 3.54
C ASN A 80 5.96 1.16 3.05
N SER A 81 7.04 0.42 3.21
CA SER A 81 8.36 0.80 2.70
C SER A 81 9.30 -0.39 2.58
N ALA A 82 10.26 -0.26 1.67
CA ALA A 82 11.41 -1.15 1.54
C ALA A 82 12.68 -0.29 1.46
N ARG A 83 13.62 -0.51 2.36
CA ARG A 83 14.86 0.27 2.43
C ARG A 83 16.06 -0.65 2.53
N ALA A 84 17.04 -0.41 1.68
CA ALA A 84 18.34 -1.06 1.77
C ALA A 84 19.32 -0.25 2.63
N ASP A 85 20.30 -0.92 3.20
CA ASP A 85 21.34 -0.29 4.04
C ASP A 85 22.32 0.58 3.23
N CYS A 86 22.37 0.42 1.91
CA CYS A 86 23.22 1.23 1.03
C CYS A 86 22.50 1.60 -0.27
N GLY A 87 22.93 2.70 -0.90
CA GLY A 87 22.44 3.09 -2.23
C GLY A 87 22.84 2.15 -3.37
N CYS A 88 23.70 1.16 -3.10
CA CYS A 88 24.13 0.13 -4.05
C CYS A 88 23.08 -0.99 -4.23
N THR A 89 22.02 -0.97 -3.44
CA THR A 89 20.96 -1.98 -3.45
C THR A 89 19.60 -1.29 -3.55
N VAL A 90 18.84 -1.65 -4.58
CA VAL A 90 17.55 -1.03 -4.87
C VAL A 90 16.45 -2.09 -4.79
N PRO A 91 15.53 -1.98 -3.82
CA PRO A 91 14.33 -2.81 -3.79
C PRO A 91 13.24 -2.22 -4.70
N GLU A 92 12.64 -3.06 -5.52
CA GLU A 92 11.49 -2.75 -6.37
C GLU A 92 10.29 -3.60 -5.92
N TYR A 93 9.18 -2.96 -5.61
CA TYR A 93 7.95 -3.62 -5.17
C TYR A 93 6.72 -2.79 -5.54
N THR A 94 5.57 -3.44 -5.63
CA THR A 94 4.29 -2.75 -5.79
C THR A 94 3.77 -2.30 -4.43
N GLY A 95 3.27 -1.08 -4.34
CA GLY A 95 2.61 -0.57 -3.14
C GLY A 95 1.14 -1.00 -3.02
N GLU A 96 0.67 -1.85 -3.92
CA GLU A 96 -0.70 -2.33 -3.92
C GLU A 96 -0.95 -3.36 -2.82
N PRO A 97 -2.15 -3.38 -2.21
CA PRO A 97 -2.51 -4.38 -1.23
C PRO A 97 -2.50 -5.79 -1.82
N VAL A 98 -1.93 -6.74 -1.09
CA VAL A 98 -1.95 -8.16 -1.42
C VAL A 98 -3.05 -8.84 -0.61
N GLU A 99 -4.06 -9.37 -1.31
CA GLU A 99 -5.21 -10.03 -0.70
C GLU A 99 -4.83 -11.28 0.10
N PRO A 100 -5.64 -11.67 1.10
CA PRO A 100 -5.47 -12.91 1.83
C PRO A 100 -5.31 -14.12 0.90
N GLY A 101 -4.27 -14.92 1.15
CA GLY A 101 -3.92 -16.10 0.35
C GLY A 101 -3.15 -15.82 -0.94
N SER A 102 -3.04 -14.56 -1.36
CA SER A 102 -2.30 -14.15 -2.56
C SER A 102 -0.80 -14.00 -2.31
N GLU A 103 -0.02 -14.05 -3.38
CA GLU A 103 1.42 -13.87 -3.36
C GLU A 103 1.79 -12.48 -3.91
N GLY A 104 2.88 -11.94 -3.38
CA GLY A 104 3.54 -10.75 -3.87
C GLY A 104 5.03 -10.98 -4.03
N GLN A 105 5.72 -10.00 -4.62
CA GLN A 105 7.15 -10.12 -4.89
C GLN A 105 7.88 -8.81 -4.59
N ILE A 106 9.15 -8.95 -4.19
CA ILE A 106 10.10 -7.86 -4.03
C ILE A 106 11.34 -8.22 -4.81
N LYS A 107 11.60 -7.50 -5.88
CA LYS A 107 12.82 -7.63 -6.65
C LYS A 107 13.89 -6.74 -6.04
N VAL A 108 15.06 -7.27 -5.80
CA VAL A 108 16.19 -6.54 -5.25
C VAL A 108 17.36 -6.61 -6.22
N VAL A 109 17.90 -5.45 -6.57
CA VAL A 109 19.06 -5.34 -7.43
C VAL A 109 20.24 -4.83 -6.61
N PHE A 110 21.36 -5.53 -6.65
CA PHE A 110 22.62 -5.15 -6.02
C PHE A 110 23.68 -4.91 -7.09
N ASP A 111 24.22 -3.70 -7.15
CA ASP A 111 25.35 -3.34 -8.02
C ASP A 111 26.66 -3.62 -7.28
N THR A 112 27.46 -4.52 -7.82
CA THR A 112 28.73 -4.95 -7.19
C THR A 112 29.90 -4.05 -7.53
N GLN A 113 29.70 -2.98 -8.32
CA GLN A 113 30.76 -2.06 -8.70
C GLN A 113 31.40 -1.41 -7.47
N GLY A 114 32.72 -1.52 -7.38
CA GLY A 114 33.50 -0.95 -6.27
C GLY A 114 33.52 -1.79 -5.00
N PHE A 115 32.92 -3.00 -5.02
CA PHE A 115 32.98 -3.94 -3.92
C PHE A 115 33.90 -5.12 -4.21
N MET A 116 34.51 -5.67 -3.17
CA MET A 116 35.36 -6.87 -3.20
C MET A 116 35.12 -7.72 -1.96
N GLY A 117 35.42 -9.01 -2.06
CA GLY A 117 35.31 -9.96 -0.97
C GLY A 117 33.86 -10.27 -0.57
N TYR A 118 33.69 -10.71 0.65
CA TYR A 118 32.38 -11.11 1.17
C TYR A 118 31.49 -9.91 1.45
N GLN A 119 30.33 -9.89 0.80
CA GLN A 119 29.32 -8.84 0.96
C GLN A 119 28.01 -9.41 1.49
N THR A 120 27.40 -8.70 2.43
CA THR A 120 26.01 -8.91 2.85
C THR A 120 25.26 -7.58 2.72
N LYS A 121 24.14 -7.59 2.02
CA LYS A 121 23.26 -6.43 1.88
C LYS A 121 21.92 -6.76 2.52
N THR A 122 21.43 -5.86 3.35
CA THR A 122 20.17 -6.02 4.05
C THR A 122 19.13 -5.04 3.53
N ILE A 123 17.89 -5.53 3.43
CA ILE A 123 16.73 -4.75 3.05
C ILE A 123 15.70 -4.86 4.15
N ARG A 124 15.34 -3.75 4.76
CA ARG A 124 14.33 -3.68 5.80
C ARG A 124 13.00 -3.28 5.21
N LEU A 125 11.99 -4.10 5.44
CA LEU A 125 10.61 -3.86 5.03
C LEU A 125 9.80 -3.41 6.23
N ALA A 126 8.91 -2.42 6.01
CA ALA A 126 7.86 -2.06 6.95
C ALA A 126 6.51 -2.39 6.32
N THR A 127 5.64 -3.07 7.06
CA THR A 127 4.34 -3.55 6.58
C THR A 127 3.24 -3.25 7.61
N ASN A 128 1.99 -3.46 7.24
CA ASN A 128 0.85 -3.44 8.15
C ASN A 128 0.57 -4.82 8.80
N ALA A 129 1.44 -5.80 8.60
CA ALA A 129 1.27 -7.14 9.16
C ALA A 129 1.48 -7.18 10.68
N VAL A 130 1.06 -8.27 11.33
CA VAL A 130 1.31 -8.51 12.77
C VAL A 130 2.80 -8.53 13.12
N ASN A 131 3.64 -8.91 12.17
CA ASN A 131 5.09 -8.75 12.21
C ASN A 131 5.50 -7.59 11.30
N PRO A 132 5.43 -6.33 11.78
CA PRO A 132 5.45 -5.14 10.91
C PRO A 132 6.82 -4.88 10.26
N VAL A 133 7.88 -5.51 10.75
CA VAL A 133 9.22 -5.36 10.19
C VAL A 133 9.80 -6.70 9.80
N VAL A 134 10.22 -6.82 8.54
CA VAL A 134 10.93 -7.99 8.01
C VAL A 134 12.26 -7.54 7.42
N THR A 135 13.32 -8.34 7.61
CA THR A 135 14.63 -8.09 7.04
C THR A 135 14.98 -9.18 6.04
N LEU A 136 15.24 -8.76 4.80
CA LEU A 136 15.77 -9.63 3.74
C LEU A 136 17.28 -9.44 3.64
N ALA A 137 18.01 -10.45 3.18
CA ALA A 137 19.45 -10.38 3.01
C ALA A 137 19.91 -11.02 1.69
N LEU A 138 20.80 -10.33 0.99
CA LEU A 138 21.56 -10.83 -0.14
C LEU A 138 23.03 -11.02 0.27
N ARG A 139 23.64 -12.11 -0.19
CA ARG A 139 25.04 -12.40 0.02
C ARG A 139 25.74 -12.64 -1.30
N ALA A 140 26.99 -12.24 -1.40
CA ALA A 140 27.86 -12.53 -2.53
C ALA A 140 29.34 -12.49 -2.11
N ILE A 141 30.19 -13.22 -2.83
CA ILE A 141 31.64 -13.14 -2.74
C ILE A 141 32.12 -12.54 -4.06
N ILE A 142 32.67 -11.34 -4.01
CA ILE A 142 33.12 -10.60 -5.20
C ILE A 142 34.62 -10.82 -5.39
N GLU A 143 34.98 -11.55 -6.44
CA GLU A 143 36.37 -11.91 -6.75
C GLU A 143 36.64 -12.01 -8.26
#